data_3f498ca98e2c4ed02d88c3266faa64b1
#
_entry.id   3f498ca98e2c4ed02d88c3266faa64b1
#
_cell.length_a   1.000
_cell.length_b   1.000
_cell.length_c   1.000
_cell.angle_alpha   90.00
_cell.angle_beta   90.00
_cell.angle_gamma   90.00
#
_symmetry.space_group_name_H-M   'P 1'
#
loop_
_entity.id
_entity.type
_entity.pdbx_description
1 polymer ?
#
loop_
_entity_poly.entity_id
_entity_poly.type
_entity_poly.pdbx_seq_one_letter_code
_entity_poly.pdbx_strand_id
1 'polypeptide(L)'
;LSVTVGLGPRVFELPGLAAAAPDGFLDVPPMQHDRLQARWCGGDLVVLVAADDATTVEYATRRLVRDARTFATPAWEQTGSWRGTSGGRAVTGRNLFGQVDGTGNPSGELLEATLWPTDPPAWFAGGTTLVVRRIEMDLDFWDRTTRERQEKVIGRRLADGAPLTGQVEHDALDLLAEDATGAPVIPTDAHARRWHPDENNGRRILRRGLNYTHTEV
;
A
#
# COMPACT_ATOMS: atom_id res chain seq x y z
N LEU A 1 -3.12 -19.92 -2.57
CA LEU A 1 -2.23 -19.34 -3.55
C LEU A 1 -3.03 -18.48 -4.53
N SER A 2 -2.60 -17.25 -4.75
CA SER A 2 -3.09 -16.37 -5.81
C SER A 2 -1.92 -15.80 -6.61
N VAL A 3 -2.15 -15.55 -7.89
CA VAL A 3 -1.18 -14.92 -8.79
C VAL A 3 -1.90 -13.80 -9.53
N THR A 4 -1.36 -12.58 -9.45
CA THR A 4 -1.85 -11.43 -10.20
C THR A 4 -0.76 -10.99 -11.17
N VAL A 5 -1.13 -10.72 -12.39
CA VAL A 5 -0.23 -10.23 -13.44
C VAL A 5 -0.67 -8.83 -13.84
N GLY A 6 0.29 -7.92 -14.00
CA GLY A 6 0.03 -6.58 -14.48
C GLY A 6 1.05 -6.15 -15.53
N LEU A 7 0.67 -5.14 -16.31
CA LEU A 7 1.48 -4.55 -17.36
C LEU A 7 1.98 -3.18 -16.92
N GLY A 8 3.26 -2.91 -17.15
CA GLY A 8 3.84 -1.59 -16.95
C GLY A 8 3.56 -0.64 -18.14
N PRO A 9 3.70 0.68 -17.95
CA PRO A 9 3.39 1.67 -18.97
C PRO A 9 4.14 1.45 -20.29
N ARG A 10 5.40 1.02 -20.23
CA ARG A 10 6.24 0.82 -21.42
C ARG A 10 5.72 -0.27 -22.39
N VAL A 11 4.89 -1.20 -21.91
CA VAL A 11 4.26 -2.20 -22.79
C VAL A 11 3.37 -1.50 -23.84
N PHE A 12 2.73 -0.41 -23.46
CA PHE A 12 1.85 0.36 -24.36
C PHE A 12 2.61 1.29 -25.32
N GLU A 13 3.93 1.42 -25.17
CA GLU A 13 4.81 2.09 -26.14
C GLU A 13 5.15 1.20 -27.33
N LEU A 14 4.87 -0.10 -27.26
CA LEU A 14 5.10 -1.04 -28.36
C LEU A 14 4.18 -0.75 -29.55
N PRO A 15 4.65 -0.99 -30.79
CA PRO A 15 3.86 -0.75 -31.98
C PRO A 15 2.49 -1.45 -31.93
N GLY A 16 1.43 -0.68 -32.13
CA GLY A 16 0.04 -1.17 -32.14
C GLY A 16 -0.62 -1.31 -30.76
N LEU A 17 0.08 -1.05 -29.65
CA LEU A 17 -0.49 -1.18 -28.31
C LEU A 17 -0.88 0.15 -27.66
N ALA A 18 -0.46 1.28 -28.20
CA ALA A 18 -0.73 2.60 -27.61
C ALA A 18 -2.24 2.87 -27.37
N ALA A 19 -3.08 2.46 -28.32
CA ALA A 19 -4.54 2.62 -28.19
C ALA A 19 -5.19 1.67 -27.17
N ALA A 20 -4.45 0.71 -26.66
CA ALA A 20 -4.93 -0.23 -25.65
C ALA A 20 -4.62 0.24 -24.22
N ALA A 21 -3.83 1.30 -24.04
CA ALA A 21 -3.54 1.83 -22.71
C ALA A 21 -4.84 2.30 -22.02
N PRO A 22 -5.06 1.95 -20.74
CA PRO A 22 -6.17 2.52 -19.99
C PRO A 22 -6.00 4.04 -19.85
N ASP A 23 -7.11 4.77 -19.87
CA ASP A 23 -7.10 6.21 -19.67
C ASP A 23 -6.43 6.60 -18.35
N GLY A 24 -5.53 7.59 -18.40
CA GLY A 24 -4.83 8.07 -17.21
C GLY A 24 -3.79 7.10 -16.63
N PHE A 25 -3.46 6.01 -17.33
CA PHE A 25 -2.40 5.10 -16.90
C PHE A 25 -1.02 5.70 -17.20
N LEU A 26 -0.43 6.31 -16.20
CA LEU A 26 0.85 7.02 -16.27
C LEU A 26 1.79 6.54 -15.17
N ASP A 27 3.09 6.68 -15.39
CA ASP A 27 4.06 6.51 -14.32
C ASP A 27 3.84 7.55 -13.22
N VAL A 28 3.98 7.11 -11.97
CA VAL A 28 3.92 8.01 -10.82
C VAL A 28 5.19 8.88 -10.83
N PRO A 29 5.07 10.22 -10.88
CA PRO A 29 6.23 11.08 -10.87
C PRO A 29 6.98 10.98 -9.53
N PRO A 30 8.30 11.23 -9.50
CA PRO A 30 9.06 11.33 -8.27
C PRO A 30 8.45 12.35 -7.31
N MET A 31 8.33 11.99 -6.03
CA MET A 31 7.79 12.87 -4.99
C MET A 31 8.93 13.47 -4.15
N GLN A 32 8.64 14.56 -3.44
CA GLN A 32 9.63 15.36 -2.70
C GLN A 32 10.54 14.54 -1.75
N HIS A 33 10.03 13.50 -1.15
CA HIS A 33 10.76 12.68 -0.16
C HIS A 33 11.19 11.33 -0.69
N ASP A 34 11.04 11.09 -1.99
CA ASP A 34 11.48 9.84 -2.59
C ASP A 34 13.01 9.75 -2.65
N ARG A 35 13.53 8.57 -2.37
CA ARG A 35 14.93 8.18 -2.57
C ARG A 35 14.98 7.01 -3.54
N LEU A 36 14.55 7.28 -4.79
CA LEU A 36 14.41 6.26 -5.81
C LEU A 36 15.77 5.63 -6.15
N GLN A 37 15.79 4.31 -6.24
CA GLN A 37 16.94 3.53 -6.67
C GLN A 37 16.57 2.76 -7.93
N ALA A 38 17.29 2.99 -9.02
CA ALA A 38 16.99 2.39 -10.34
C ALA A 38 16.83 0.87 -10.29
N ARG A 39 17.62 0.18 -9.44
CA ARG A 39 17.53 -1.28 -9.25
C ARG A 39 16.17 -1.77 -8.73
N TRP A 40 15.32 -0.89 -8.20
CA TRP A 40 14.02 -1.21 -7.62
C TRP A 40 12.86 -0.50 -8.33
N CYS A 41 13.14 0.12 -9.46
CA CYS A 41 12.15 0.90 -10.20
C CYS A 41 11.88 0.29 -11.57
N GLY A 42 10.70 0.59 -12.10
CA GLY A 42 10.28 0.16 -13.42
C GLY A 42 9.97 -1.33 -13.52
N GLY A 43 9.75 -1.74 -14.74
CA GLY A 43 9.37 -3.10 -15.13
C GLY A 43 8.24 -3.07 -16.15
N ASP A 44 8.29 -3.99 -17.12
CA ASP A 44 7.26 -4.10 -18.16
C ASP A 44 6.12 -5.02 -17.72
N LEU A 45 6.44 -5.96 -16.84
CA LEU A 45 5.51 -6.90 -16.25
C LEU A 45 5.68 -6.91 -14.74
N VAL A 46 4.59 -7.01 -14.01
CA VAL A 46 4.59 -7.34 -12.59
C VAL A 46 3.85 -8.65 -12.36
N VAL A 47 4.43 -9.49 -11.52
CA VAL A 47 3.78 -10.72 -11.03
C VAL A 47 3.74 -10.64 -9.51
N LEU A 48 2.54 -10.62 -8.95
CA LEU A 48 2.31 -10.65 -7.51
C LEU A 48 1.85 -12.05 -7.12
N VAL A 49 2.66 -12.74 -6.32
CA VAL A 49 2.36 -14.08 -5.79
C VAL A 49 2.02 -13.95 -4.32
N ALA A 50 0.88 -14.49 -3.90
CA ALA A 50 0.48 -14.51 -2.50
C ALA A 50 -0.06 -15.89 -2.07
N ALA A 51 0.33 -16.35 -0.89
CA ALA A 51 -0.14 -17.57 -0.26
C ALA A 51 -0.09 -17.44 1.27
N ASP A 52 -0.65 -18.41 1.97
CA ASP A 52 -0.68 -18.44 3.44
C ASP A 52 0.66 -18.82 4.06
N ASP A 53 1.57 -19.37 3.26
CA ASP A 53 2.92 -19.76 3.71
C ASP A 53 4.02 -19.33 2.74
N ALA A 54 5.19 -19.06 3.29
CA ALA A 54 6.35 -18.57 2.54
C ALA A 54 6.90 -19.61 1.55
N THR A 55 6.83 -20.90 1.85
CA THR A 55 7.35 -21.97 0.99
C THR A 55 6.57 -22.03 -0.32
N THR A 56 5.25 -21.92 -0.24
CA THR A 56 4.37 -21.86 -1.42
C THR A 56 4.66 -20.64 -2.27
N VAL A 57 4.83 -19.44 -1.63
CA VAL A 57 5.22 -18.22 -2.35
C VAL A 57 6.53 -18.40 -3.09
N GLU A 58 7.56 -18.84 -2.39
CA GLU A 58 8.90 -19.07 -2.96
C GLU A 58 8.89 -20.07 -4.12
N TYR A 59 8.23 -21.22 -3.93
CA TYR A 59 8.11 -22.22 -4.99
C TYR A 59 7.40 -21.68 -6.23
N ALA A 60 6.26 -21.01 -6.04
CA ALA A 60 5.47 -20.47 -7.14
C ALA A 60 6.23 -19.37 -7.89
N THR A 61 6.86 -18.44 -7.16
CA THR A 61 7.65 -17.34 -7.73
C THR A 61 8.81 -17.91 -8.58
N ARG A 62 9.58 -18.83 -8.01
CA ARG A 62 10.69 -19.46 -8.71
C ARG A 62 10.25 -20.23 -9.96
N ARG A 63 9.07 -20.87 -9.89
CA ARG A 63 8.49 -21.58 -11.04
C ARG A 63 8.09 -20.60 -12.15
N LEU A 64 7.38 -19.53 -11.81
CA LEU A 64 6.97 -18.51 -12.76
C LEU A 64 8.16 -17.80 -13.41
N VAL A 65 9.16 -17.42 -12.63
CA VAL A 65 10.41 -16.82 -13.14
C VAL A 65 11.11 -17.78 -14.12
N ARG A 66 11.20 -19.06 -13.79
CA ARG A 66 11.81 -20.06 -14.67
C ARG A 66 11.06 -20.20 -15.99
N ASP A 67 9.74 -20.27 -15.92
CA ASP A 67 8.90 -20.49 -17.10
C ASP A 67 8.85 -19.21 -17.99
N ALA A 68 9.06 -18.03 -17.40
CA ALA A 68 9.14 -16.76 -18.12
C ALA A 68 10.49 -16.49 -18.82
N ARG A 69 11.56 -17.21 -18.51
CA ARG A 69 12.95 -16.90 -18.93
C ARG A 69 13.13 -16.69 -20.44
N THR A 70 12.30 -17.29 -21.25
CA THR A 70 12.36 -17.13 -22.73
C THR A 70 11.86 -15.78 -23.17
N PHE A 71 11.04 -15.12 -22.38
CA PHE A 71 10.32 -13.91 -22.75
C PHE A 71 10.69 -12.68 -21.88
N ALA A 72 11.14 -12.91 -20.65
CA ALA A 72 11.39 -11.84 -19.69
C ALA A 72 12.60 -12.17 -18.79
N THR A 73 13.25 -11.11 -18.33
CA THR A 73 14.32 -11.19 -17.32
C THR A 73 13.84 -10.49 -16.06
N PRO A 74 13.97 -11.07 -14.87
CA PRO A 74 13.65 -10.41 -13.62
C PRO A 74 14.44 -9.10 -13.46
N ALA A 75 13.75 -7.99 -13.24
CA ALA A 75 14.38 -6.71 -12.95
C ALA A 75 14.63 -6.58 -11.45
N TRP A 76 13.66 -6.94 -10.64
CA TRP A 76 13.74 -6.95 -9.18
C TRP A 76 12.70 -7.92 -8.61
N GLU A 77 12.91 -8.31 -7.37
CA GLU A 77 12.00 -9.13 -6.59
C GLU A 77 11.95 -8.59 -5.16
N GLN A 78 10.77 -8.60 -4.56
CA GLN A 78 10.57 -8.22 -3.18
C GLN A 78 9.62 -9.20 -2.51
N THR A 79 10.09 -9.89 -1.49
CA THR A 79 9.25 -10.68 -0.59
C THR A 79 8.78 -9.83 0.58
N GLY A 80 7.65 -10.19 1.14
CA GLY A 80 7.11 -9.55 2.33
C GLY A 80 6.02 -10.41 2.95
N SER A 81 5.64 -10.07 4.17
CA SER A 81 4.60 -10.79 4.89
C SER A 81 3.62 -9.84 5.56
N TRP A 82 2.41 -10.33 5.77
CA TRP A 82 1.38 -9.61 6.47
C TRP A 82 0.63 -10.55 7.43
N ARG A 83 0.42 -10.11 8.66
CA ARG A 83 -0.35 -10.88 9.63
C ARG A 83 -1.74 -10.27 9.81
N GLY A 84 -2.72 -10.85 9.14
CA GLY A 84 -4.13 -10.45 9.22
C GLY A 84 -4.99 -11.30 10.14
N THR A 85 -4.39 -12.22 10.93
CA THR A 85 -5.12 -13.09 11.86
C THR A 85 -4.40 -13.21 13.20
N SER A 86 -5.16 -13.31 14.28
CA SER A 86 -4.65 -13.61 15.62
C SER A 86 -5.63 -14.54 16.34
N GLY A 87 -5.13 -15.67 16.82
CA GLY A 87 -5.97 -16.69 17.47
C GLY A 87 -7.12 -17.21 16.58
N GLY A 88 -6.91 -17.31 15.25
CA GLY A 88 -7.91 -17.75 14.29
C GLY A 88 -8.98 -16.70 13.92
N ARG A 89 -8.86 -15.46 14.43
CA ARG A 89 -9.77 -14.36 14.11
C ARG A 89 -9.08 -13.37 13.18
N ALA A 90 -9.81 -12.81 12.21
CA ALA A 90 -9.35 -11.70 11.41
C ALA A 90 -9.06 -10.49 12.30
N VAL A 91 -7.91 -9.85 12.10
CA VAL A 91 -7.51 -8.62 12.80
C VAL A 91 -6.86 -7.68 11.79
N THR A 92 -6.93 -6.39 12.04
CA THR A 92 -6.09 -5.43 11.32
C THR A 92 -4.64 -5.67 11.72
N GLY A 93 -3.77 -5.89 10.74
CA GLY A 93 -2.37 -6.16 10.98
C GLY A 93 -1.61 -4.94 11.51
N ARG A 94 -0.33 -5.13 11.84
CA ARG A 94 0.56 -4.06 12.28
C ARG A 94 1.76 -3.95 11.35
N ASN A 95 2.19 -2.73 11.10
CA ASN A 95 3.47 -2.46 10.42
C ASN A 95 4.65 -2.53 11.41
N LEU A 96 5.87 -2.32 10.91
CA LEU A 96 7.08 -2.40 11.75
C LEU A 96 7.21 -1.26 12.78
N PHE A 97 6.45 -0.18 12.64
CA PHE A 97 6.30 0.83 13.70
C PHE A 97 5.39 0.36 14.85
N GLY A 98 4.83 -0.85 14.77
CA GLY A 98 3.87 -1.38 15.72
C GLY A 98 2.47 -0.79 15.58
N GLN A 99 2.25 0.10 14.62
CA GLN A 99 0.94 0.73 14.37
C GLN A 99 -0.03 -0.24 13.71
N VAL A 100 -1.30 -0.18 14.12
CA VAL A 100 -2.40 -0.83 13.40
C VAL A 100 -2.51 -0.20 12.03
N ASP A 101 -2.42 -1.00 10.96
CA ASP A 101 -2.30 -0.50 9.60
C ASP A 101 -3.30 -1.19 8.67
N GLY A 102 -4.09 -0.40 7.98
CA GLY A 102 -5.15 -0.88 7.07
C GLY A 102 -6.58 -0.54 7.51
N THR A 103 -6.79 -0.05 8.75
CA THR A 103 -8.10 0.32 9.29
C THR A 103 -8.88 1.27 8.38
N GLY A 104 -8.19 2.23 7.75
CA GLY A 104 -8.82 3.20 6.86
C GLY A 104 -9.04 2.71 5.43
N ASN A 105 -8.75 1.47 5.11
CA ASN A 105 -9.04 0.92 3.78
C ASN A 105 -10.55 0.91 3.50
N PRO A 106 -10.97 1.20 2.27
CA PRO A 106 -12.37 1.08 1.89
C PRO A 106 -12.86 -0.37 2.00
N SER A 107 -14.15 -0.55 2.25
CA SER A 107 -14.79 -1.86 2.33
C SER A 107 -16.17 -1.83 1.68
N GLY A 108 -16.75 -3.01 1.40
CA GLY A 108 -18.06 -3.13 0.76
C GLY A 108 -18.15 -2.42 -0.59
N GLU A 109 -19.25 -1.74 -0.86
CA GLU A 109 -19.47 -1.00 -2.11
C GLU A 109 -18.41 0.07 -2.37
N LEU A 110 -17.89 0.69 -1.31
CA LEU A 110 -16.85 1.70 -1.43
C LEU A 110 -15.52 1.09 -1.91
N LEU A 111 -15.22 -0.15 -1.53
CA LEU A 111 -14.07 -0.88 -2.04
C LEU A 111 -14.20 -1.15 -3.53
N GLU A 112 -15.37 -1.64 -3.95
CA GLU A 112 -15.66 -1.89 -5.38
C GLU A 112 -15.52 -0.61 -6.20
N ALA A 113 -16.11 0.48 -5.75
CA ALA A 113 -16.02 1.78 -6.42
C ALA A 113 -14.59 2.39 -6.43
N THR A 114 -13.74 1.97 -5.48
CA THR A 114 -12.34 2.42 -5.40
C THR A 114 -11.44 1.63 -6.34
N LEU A 115 -11.69 0.33 -6.49
CA LEU A 115 -10.79 -0.57 -7.21
C LEU A 115 -11.05 -0.61 -8.71
N TRP A 116 -12.33 -0.65 -9.10
CA TRP A 116 -12.68 -0.94 -10.49
C TRP A 116 -12.94 0.35 -11.25
N PRO A 117 -12.24 0.58 -12.37
CA PRO A 117 -12.48 1.75 -13.22
C PRO A 117 -13.88 1.67 -13.84
N THR A 118 -14.50 2.83 -13.98
CA THR A 118 -15.73 2.98 -14.75
C THR A 118 -15.41 2.98 -16.23
N ASP A 119 -16.08 2.14 -17.01
CA ASP A 119 -15.93 2.05 -18.46
C ASP A 119 -14.48 1.78 -18.97
N PRO A 120 -13.81 0.74 -18.48
CA PRO A 120 -12.47 0.39 -18.93
C PRO A 120 -12.49 -0.21 -20.34
N PRO A 121 -11.36 -0.21 -21.06
CA PRO A 121 -11.20 -1.03 -22.26
C PRO A 121 -11.60 -2.49 -22.00
N ALA A 122 -12.22 -3.15 -22.97
CA ALA A 122 -12.78 -4.51 -22.78
C ALA A 122 -11.75 -5.52 -22.23
N TRP A 123 -10.49 -5.44 -22.65
CA TRP A 123 -9.42 -6.32 -22.17
C TRP A 123 -9.05 -6.05 -20.69
N PHE A 124 -9.34 -4.84 -20.17
CA PHE A 124 -9.02 -4.42 -18.81
C PHE A 124 -10.22 -4.53 -17.86
N ALA A 125 -11.36 -5.05 -18.35
CA ALA A 125 -12.55 -5.27 -17.50
C ALA A 125 -12.21 -6.18 -16.32
N GLY A 126 -12.52 -5.72 -15.09
CA GLY A 126 -12.12 -6.39 -13.85
C GLY A 126 -10.65 -6.23 -13.47
N GLY A 127 -9.91 -5.39 -14.18
CA GLY A 127 -8.56 -4.95 -13.84
C GLY A 127 -8.55 -3.71 -12.97
N THR A 128 -7.40 -3.42 -12.35
CA THR A 128 -7.15 -2.21 -11.56
C THR A 128 -5.72 -1.75 -11.72
N THR A 129 -5.43 -0.52 -11.31
CA THR A 129 -4.05 -0.01 -11.32
C THR A 129 -3.34 -0.34 -10.01
N LEU A 130 -2.03 -0.58 -10.09
CA LEU A 130 -1.18 -0.91 -8.94
C LEU A 130 0.05 0.01 -8.91
N VAL A 131 0.29 0.62 -7.76
CA VAL A 131 1.56 1.29 -7.46
C VAL A 131 2.27 0.53 -6.36
N VAL A 132 3.50 0.10 -6.61
CA VAL A 132 4.35 -0.56 -5.62
C VAL A 132 5.34 0.44 -5.06
N ARG A 133 5.38 0.55 -3.74
CA ARG A 133 6.34 1.41 -3.03
C ARG A 133 7.09 0.60 -1.99
N ARG A 134 8.42 0.65 -2.03
CA ARG A 134 9.28 0.18 -0.95
C ARG A 134 9.52 1.35 -0.01
N ILE A 135 9.18 1.19 1.27
CA ILE A 135 9.29 2.24 2.27
C ILE A 135 10.31 1.79 3.30
N GLU A 136 11.44 2.49 3.33
CA GLU A 136 12.44 2.33 4.40
C GLU A 136 11.92 3.00 5.66
N MET A 137 11.86 2.23 6.75
CA MET A 137 11.37 2.69 8.05
C MET A 137 12.56 2.90 8.99
N ASP A 138 12.79 4.13 9.45
CA ASP A 138 13.81 4.43 10.46
C ASP A 138 13.33 3.98 11.85
N LEU A 139 13.49 2.68 12.13
CA LEU A 139 13.03 2.07 13.37
C LEU A 139 13.82 2.58 14.58
N ASP A 140 15.11 2.86 14.42
CA ASP A 140 15.94 3.40 15.51
C ASP A 140 15.48 4.80 15.94
N PHE A 141 15.13 5.64 15.00
CA PHE A 141 14.53 6.95 15.30
C PHE A 141 13.15 6.80 15.92
N TRP A 142 12.34 5.89 15.37
CA TRP A 142 10.98 5.63 15.85
C TRP A 142 10.98 5.14 17.30
N ASP A 143 11.85 4.20 17.64
CA ASP A 143 11.94 3.62 18.98
C ASP A 143 12.42 4.62 20.05
N ARG A 144 13.20 5.64 19.64
CA ARG A 144 13.57 6.76 20.52
C ARG A 144 12.51 7.84 20.64
N THR A 145 11.49 7.82 19.79
CA THR A 145 10.40 8.80 19.80
C THR A 145 9.39 8.44 20.90
N THR A 146 8.96 9.43 21.69
CA THR A 146 7.98 9.19 22.74
C THR A 146 6.66 8.69 22.17
N ARG A 147 5.94 7.86 22.93
CA ARG A 147 4.64 7.32 22.51
C ARG A 147 3.66 8.41 22.09
N GLU A 148 3.56 9.47 22.87
CA GLU A 148 2.68 10.60 22.54
C GLU A 148 3.02 11.21 21.17
N ARG A 149 4.31 11.37 20.89
CA ARG A 149 4.74 11.89 19.58
C ARG A 149 4.47 10.90 18.45
N GLN A 150 4.70 9.60 18.68
CA GLN A 150 4.38 8.55 17.71
C GLN A 150 2.89 8.58 17.35
N GLU A 151 2.02 8.64 18.35
CA GLU A 151 0.56 8.68 18.16
C GLU A 151 0.11 9.95 17.45
N LYS A 152 0.68 11.11 17.76
CA LYS A 152 0.42 12.38 17.06
C LYS A 152 0.86 12.35 15.60
N VAL A 153 2.04 11.80 15.30
CA VAL A 153 2.55 11.66 13.92
C VAL A 153 1.62 10.77 13.07
N ILE A 154 1.05 9.74 13.67
CA ILE A 154 0.12 8.85 12.97
C ILE A 154 -1.30 9.40 12.99
N GLY A 155 -1.75 10.03 14.08
CA GLY A 155 -3.12 10.47 14.30
C GLY A 155 -4.01 9.42 14.95
N ARG A 156 -3.40 8.30 15.43
CA ARG A 156 -4.08 7.16 16.05
C ARG A 156 -3.27 6.61 17.21
N ARG A 157 -3.95 6.00 18.20
CA ARG A 157 -3.30 5.34 19.32
C ARG A 157 -2.56 4.08 18.86
N LEU A 158 -1.38 3.87 19.43
CA LEU A 158 -0.56 2.68 19.15
C LEU A 158 -1.20 1.40 19.71
N ALA A 159 -1.84 1.49 20.87
CA ALA A 159 -2.35 0.32 21.60
C ALA A 159 -3.44 -0.43 20.81
N ASP A 160 -4.40 0.31 20.30
CA ASP A 160 -5.65 -0.22 19.75
C ASP A 160 -6.02 0.32 18.36
N GLY A 161 -5.23 1.25 17.81
CA GLY A 161 -5.48 1.84 16.50
C GLY A 161 -6.63 2.84 16.45
N ALA A 162 -7.25 3.17 17.58
CA ALA A 162 -8.32 4.15 17.62
C ALA A 162 -7.80 5.55 17.22
N PRO A 163 -8.58 6.37 16.52
CA PRO A 163 -8.24 7.78 16.28
C PRO A 163 -7.96 8.49 17.60
N LEU A 164 -7.14 9.53 17.61
CA LEU A 164 -6.93 10.37 18.80
C LEU A 164 -8.23 11.06 19.23
N THR A 165 -9.21 11.17 18.35
CA THR A 165 -10.56 11.72 18.57
C THR A 165 -11.63 10.65 18.83
N GLY A 166 -11.26 9.35 18.86
CA GLY A 166 -12.19 8.22 18.98
C GLY A 166 -11.89 7.33 20.18
N GLN A 167 -12.71 6.29 20.36
CA GLN A 167 -12.62 5.32 21.44
C GLN A 167 -12.18 3.93 20.97
N VAL A 168 -12.55 3.53 19.76
CA VAL A 168 -12.25 2.23 19.16
C VAL A 168 -11.62 2.37 17.77
N GLU A 169 -10.98 1.31 17.27
CA GLU A 169 -10.21 1.29 16.02
C GLU A 169 -10.97 1.87 14.83
N HIS A 170 -12.24 1.52 14.69
CA HIS A 170 -13.05 1.86 13.51
C HIS A 170 -13.88 3.14 13.65
N ASP A 171 -13.68 3.91 14.72
CA ASP A 171 -14.30 5.22 14.82
C ASP A 171 -13.81 6.16 13.71
N ALA A 172 -14.71 7.06 13.28
CA ALA A 172 -14.36 8.08 12.32
C ALA A 172 -13.32 9.06 12.90
N LEU A 173 -12.44 9.57 12.04
CA LEU A 173 -11.55 10.66 12.42
C LEU A 173 -12.35 11.97 12.43
N ASP A 174 -12.38 12.65 13.59
CA ASP A 174 -12.85 14.03 13.65
C ASP A 174 -11.65 14.97 13.39
N LEU A 175 -11.55 15.45 12.15
CA LEU A 175 -10.46 16.33 11.72
C LEU A 175 -10.65 17.79 12.17
N LEU A 176 -11.82 18.14 12.73
CA LEU A 176 -12.12 19.48 13.22
C LEU A 176 -11.99 19.59 14.74
N ALA A 177 -11.83 18.47 15.45
CA ALA A 177 -11.67 18.47 16.90
C ALA A 177 -10.43 19.24 17.32
N GLU A 178 -10.62 20.14 18.29
CA GLU A 178 -9.56 20.95 18.90
C GLU A 178 -9.38 20.56 20.39
N ASP A 179 -8.17 20.71 20.88
CA ASP A 179 -7.85 20.56 22.29
C ASP A 179 -8.19 21.86 23.09
N ALA A 180 -7.94 21.85 24.38
CA ALA A 180 -8.22 22.98 25.26
C ALA A 180 -7.45 24.28 24.90
N THR A 181 -6.44 24.19 24.05
CA THR A 181 -5.63 25.32 23.57
C THR A 181 -6.09 25.84 22.19
N GLY A 182 -7.07 25.16 21.57
CA GLY A 182 -7.52 25.45 20.20
C GLY A 182 -6.63 24.82 19.13
N ALA A 183 -5.73 23.91 19.48
CA ALA A 183 -4.92 23.17 18.52
C ALA A 183 -5.65 21.90 18.05
N PRO A 184 -5.49 21.49 16.77
CA PRO A 184 -6.10 20.25 16.28
C PRO A 184 -5.65 19.05 17.09
N VAL A 185 -6.58 18.22 17.58
CA VAL A 185 -6.29 16.97 18.29
C VAL A 185 -5.52 16.02 17.38
N ILE A 186 -5.93 15.90 16.11
CA ILE A 186 -5.17 15.21 15.06
C ILE A 186 -4.37 16.27 14.29
N PRO A 187 -3.04 16.31 14.42
CA PRO A 187 -2.20 17.31 13.74
C PRO A 187 -2.44 17.37 12.23
N THR A 188 -2.26 18.52 11.63
CA THR A 188 -2.48 18.75 10.18
C THR A 188 -1.50 17.95 9.31
N ASP A 189 -0.34 17.59 9.85
CA ASP A 189 0.69 16.75 9.22
C ASP A 189 0.60 15.27 9.61
N ALA A 190 -0.38 14.88 10.45
CA ALA A 190 -0.56 13.49 10.86
C ALA A 190 -0.86 12.58 9.65
N HIS A 191 -0.27 11.39 9.66
CA HIS A 191 -0.43 10.41 8.58
C HIS A 191 -1.90 10.11 8.25
N ALA A 192 -2.72 9.83 9.28
CA ALA A 192 -4.13 9.50 9.10
C ALA A 192 -4.95 10.66 8.49
N ARG A 193 -4.59 11.92 8.80
CA ARG A 193 -5.20 13.10 8.22
C ARG A 193 -4.78 13.30 6.77
N ARG A 194 -3.48 13.21 6.48
CA ARG A 194 -2.91 13.49 5.15
C ARG A 194 -3.46 12.59 4.04
N TRP A 195 -3.86 11.40 4.34
CA TRP A 195 -4.46 10.53 3.34
C TRP A 195 -5.99 10.40 3.45
N HIS A 196 -6.60 11.11 4.42
CA HIS A 196 -8.06 11.13 4.56
C HIS A 196 -8.73 11.70 3.29
N PRO A 197 -9.85 11.14 2.82
CA PRO A 197 -10.52 11.62 1.61
C PRO A 197 -10.87 13.10 1.64
N ASP A 198 -11.25 13.64 2.78
CA ASP A 198 -11.59 15.06 2.93
C ASP A 198 -10.43 16.00 2.62
N GLU A 199 -9.20 15.54 2.85
CA GLU A 199 -7.97 16.26 2.49
C GLU A 199 -7.49 15.95 1.05
N ASN A 200 -8.17 15.04 0.34
CA ASN A 200 -7.78 14.53 -0.98
C ASN A 200 -8.91 14.62 -2.02
N ASN A 201 -9.81 15.60 -1.90
CA ASN A 201 -10.93 15.80 -2.83
C ASN A 201 -11.79 14.54 -3.01
N GLY A 202 -12.02 13.79 -1.93
CA GLY A 202 -12.79 12.55 -1.92
C GLY A 202 -12.07 11.32 -2.49
N ARG A 203 -10.84 11.46 -2.98
CA ARG A 203 -10.09 10.34 -3.58
C ARG A 203 -9.68 9.32 -2.53
N ARG A 204 -9.73 8.05 -2.92
CA ARG A 204 -9.38 6.90 -2.07
C ARG A 204 -8.47 5.94 -2.83
N ILE A 205 -7.72 5.17 -2.07
CA ILE A 205 -6.93 4.04 -2.57
C ILE A 205 -7.09 2.85 -1.62
N LEU A 206 -7.00 1.65 -2.12
CA LEU A 206 -6.77 0.47 -1.28
C LEU A 206 -5.27 0.33 -1.03
N ARG A 207 -4.85 0.27 0.22
CA ARG A 207 -3.46 0.00 0.59
C ARG A 207 -3.30 -1.44 1.06
N ARG A 208 -2.40 -2.17 0.44
CA ARG A 208 -1.98 -3.51 0.86
C ARG A 208 -0.58 -3.43 1.43
N GLY A 209 -0.49 -3.21 2.74
CA GLY A 209 0.79 -3.19 3.46
C GLY A 209 1.40 -4.58 3.54
N LEU A 210 2.70 -4.68 3.34
CA LEU A 210 3.50 -5.89 3.57
C LEU A 210 4.76 -5.47 4.33
N ASN A 211 5.11 -6.21 5.35
CA ASN A 211 6.35 -6.00 6.09
C ASN A 211 7.46 -6.83 5.47
N TYR A 212 8.64 -6.24 5.34
CA TYR A 212 9.86 -6.95 4.95
C TYR A 212 11.06 -6.43 5.74
N THR A 213 12.07 -7.25 5.88
CA THR A 213 13.37 -6.85 6.39
C THR A 213 14.37 -6.89 5.25
N HIS A 214 15.21 -5.87 5.18
CA HIS A 214 16.31 -5.83 4.22
C HIS A 214 17.59 -6.13 5.00
N THR A 215 18.17 -7.29 4.73
CA THR A 215 19.53 -7.60 5.18
C THR A 215 20.45 -7.25 4.03
N GLU A 216 21.25 -6.19 4.17
CA GLU A 216 22.39 -6.02 3.29
C GLU A 216 23.38 -7.14 3.64
N VAL A 217 23.63 -8.04 2.70
CA VAL A 217 24.69 -9.07 2.77
C VAL A 217 25.92 -8.52 2.09
#